data_425d06452120084d11d590bb5157f89b
#
_entry.id   425d06452120084d11d590bb5157f89b
#
_cell.length_a   1.000
_cell.length_b   1.000
_cell.length_c   1.000
_cell.angle_alpha   90.00
_cell.angle_beta   90.00
_cell.angle_gamma   90.00
#
_symmetry.space_group_name_H-M   'P 1'
#
loop_
_entity.id
_entity.type
_entity.pdbx_description
1 polymer ?
#
loop_
_entity_poly.entity_id
_entity_poly.type
_entity_poly.pdbx_seq_one_letter_code
_entity_poly.pdbx_strand_id
1 'polypeptide(L)'
;MKLVLKADRLIDGSSSKVIPNAAVVIEGETISKVCSQSELTEIELAEARVIDSSGGTLMPGFIEMHSHIHCSAESDAYTHITTETNETFLLRGSQAVRSSLSSGVTTMRDLGSRNEVVFPLRQSIEEGIIPGPRLLVAGTPITTTGGHCNTFGTEADSSEQVVRAIRNQFKLGADHIKIMSTGGGFTPGTNVRAPQYDWTTLRDAVKDAERLGLKMAAHCHATEGVRNCVKAGIHNLVHCSWLSENPEELYDYDPEVADQIAEKGIYVDPTLALSHLNKLRGRVKTPDSGAMADPERRFEILRDMWHRGVKFVTGMDSGMTNAHFDDFAYIPEVMVNSMGISPMEAITCATKTSSECLGRDNEIGTITPGKSADVLIINGDPSVKIEALHNVDTIVARGTVIKESGQLLI
;
A
#
# COMPACT_ATOMS: atom_id res chain seq x y z
N MET A 1 7.86 -25.28 -14.03
CA MET A 1 8.43 -26.07 -12.90
C MET A 1 7.35 -26.14 -11.84
N LYS A 2 7.17 -27.31 -11.20
CA LYS A 2 6.19 -27.47 -10.12
C LYS A 2 6.89 -27.20 -8.79
N LEU A 3 6.25 -26.40 -7.92
CA LEU A 3 6.74 -26.06 -6.58
C LEU A 3 5.67 -26.45 -5.55
N VAL A 4 6.08 -27.10 -4.47
CA VAL A 4 5.21 -27.42 -3.33
C VAL A 4 5.75 -26.72 -2.10
N LEU A 5 4.92 -25.88 -1.50
CA LEU A 5 5.21 -25.22 -0.23
C LEU A 5 4.43 -25.93 0.87
N LYS A 6 5.09 -26.27 1.98
CA LYS A 6 4.50 -26.94 3.14
C LYS A 6 4.80 -26.14 4.40
N ALA A 7 3.82 -26.00 5.27
CA ALA A 7 4.00 -25.42 6.60
C ALA A 7 2.98 -25.97 7.60
N ASP A 8 3.25 -25.75 8.89
CA ASP A 8 2.34 -26.17 9.97
C ASP A 8 1.00 -25.46 9.93
N ARG A 9 0.97 -24.25 9.34
CA ARG A 9 -0.21 -23.37 9.28
C ARG A 9 -0.36 -22.72 7.92
N LEU A 10 -1.61 -22.40 7.58
CA LEU A 10 -1.96 -21.56 6.44
C LEU A 10 -3.00 -20.53 6.88
N ILE A 11 -2.71 -19.26 6.60
CA ILE A 11 -3.65 -18.14 6.59
C ILE A 11 -3.94 -17.85 5.12
N ASP A 12 -5.07 -18.32 4.60
CA ASP A 12 -5.39 -18.20 3.18
C ASP A 12 -5.84 -16.79 2.74
N GLY A 13 -6.08 -15.90 3.70
CA GLY A 13 -6.60 -14.54 3.47
C GLY A 13 -8.09 -14.48 3.13
N SER A 14 -8.77 -15.61 2.94
CA SER A 14 -10.20 -15.66 2.60
C SER A 14 -11.10 -15.72 3.82
N SER A 15 -10.58 -16.24 4.93
CA SER A 15 -11.32 -16.48 6.18
C SER A 15 -10.50 -16.07 7.40
N SER A 16 -11.17 -16.00 8.56
CA SER A 16 -10.52 -15.79 9.87
C SER A 16 -9.92 -17.07 10.46
N LYS A 17 -9.88 -18.18 9.71
CA LYS A 17 -9.42 -19.49 10.22
C LYS A 17 -8.00 -19.77 9.79
N VAL A 18 -7.21 -20.30 10.71
CA VAL A 18 -5.90 -20.90 10.43
C VAL A 18 -6.10 -22.37 10.07
N ILE A 19 -5.58 -22.78 8.92
CA ILE A 19 -5.65 -24.16 8.41
C ILE A 19 -4.37 -24.88 8.84
N PRO A 20 -4.46 -25.98 9.62
CA PRO A 20 -3.27 -26.70 10.08
C PRO A 20 -2.71 -27.62 8.99
N ASN A 21 -1.40 -27.89 9.05
CA ASN A 21 -0.67 -28.84 8.21
C ASN A 21 -0.99 -28.69 6.72
N ALA A 22 -0.89 -27.48 6.21
CA ALA A 22 -1.30 -27.15 4.84
C ALA A 22 -0.14 -27.25 3.84
N ALA A 23 -0.54 -27.44 2.59
CA ALA A 23 0.35 -27.36 1.44
C ALA A 23 -0.27 -26.52 0.32
N VAL A 24 0.59 -25.80 -0.39
CA VAL A 24 0.26 -25.03 -1.59
C VAL A 24 1.08 -25.57 -2.75
N VAL A 25 0.42 -26.00 -3.80
CA VAL A 25 1.05 -26.47 -5.04
C VAL A 25 0.98 -25.36 -6.06
N ILE A 26 2.11 -25.05 -6.67
CA ILE A 26 2.29 -23.96 -7.63
C ILE A 26 2.76 -24.56 -8.96
N GLU A 27 2.11 -24.19 -10.06
CA GLU A 27 2.49 -24.54 -11.42
C GLU A 27 2.63 -23.29 -12.27
N GLY A 28 3.86 -23.02 -12.75
CA GLY A 28 4.17 -21.74 -13.41
C GLY A 28 3.98 -20.57 -12.45
N GLU A 29 3.15 -19.61 -12.83
CA GLU A 29 2.88 -18.40 -12.05
C GLU A 29 1.62 -18.49 -11.18
N THR A 30 0.93 -19.65 -11.17
CA THR A 30 -0.38 -19.78 -10.51
C THR A 30 -0.40 -20.86 -9.43
N ILE A 31 -1.26 -20.63 -8.45
CA ILE A 31 -1.60 -21.64 -7.43
C ILE A 31 -2.49 -22.69 -8.11
N SER A 32 -2.05 -23.94 -8.18
CA SER A 32 -2.83 -25.03 -8.77
C SER A 32 -3.67 -25.79 -7.75
N LYS A 33 -3.17 -25.93 -6.49
CA LYS A 33 -3.87 -26.68 -5.44
C LYS A 33 -3.55 -26.11 -4.06
N VAL A 34 -4.55 -26.12 -3.18
CA VAL A 34 -4.40 -25.87 -1.72
C VAL A 34 -5.01 -27.05 -1.01
N CYS A 35 -4.26 -27.72 -0.14
CA CYS A 35 -4.71 -28.96 0.49
C CYS A 35 -4.03 -29.21 1.85
N SER A 36 -4.46 -30.24 2.57
CA SER A 36 -3.69 -30.80 3.68
C SER A 36 -2.41 -31.48 3.14
N GLN A 37 -1.32 -31.44 3.91
CA GLN A 37 -0.08 -32.14 3.54
C GLN A 37 -0.30 -33.65 3.30
N SER A 38 -1.25 -34.28 4.01
CA SER A 38 -1.62 -35.69 3.84
C SER A 38 -2.32 -36.01 2.53
N GLU A 39 -2.80 -35.02 1.80
CA GLU A 39 -3.46 -35.17 0.50
C GLU A 39 -2.49 -35.02 -0.69
N LEU A 40 -1.21 -34.74 -0.40
CA LEU A 40 -0.15 -34.75 -1.42
C LEU A 40 0.19 -36.19 -1.81
N THR A 41 0.22 -36.45 -3.10
CA THR A 41 0.62 -37.79 -3.63
C THR A 41 2.14 -37.86 -3.74
N GLU A 42 2.67 -39.10 -3.72
CA GLU A 42 4.11 -39.36 -3.94
C GLU A 42 4.57 -38.83 -5.31
N ILE A 43 3.72 -38.91 -6.33
CA ILE A 43 4.00 -38.39 -7.67
C ILE A 43 4.13 -36.87 -7.65
N GLU A 44 3.20 -36.15 -6.99
CA GLU A 44 3.27 -34.71 -6.88
C GLU A 44 4.56 -34.23 -6.20
N LEU A 45 5.02 -34.96 -5.18
CA LEU A 45 6.26 -34.67 -4.46
C LEU A 45 7.51 -35.02 -5.29
N ALA A 46 7.49 -36.12 -6.03
CA ALA A 46 8.64 -36.56 -6.84
C ALA A 46 8.91 -35.61 -8.04
N GLU A 47 7.87 -34.99 -8.57
CA GLU A 47 7.96 -34.09 -9.74
C GLU A 47 8.16 -32.62 -9.37
N ALA A 48 8.13 -32.26 -8.07
CA ALA A 48 8.16 -30.88 -7.60
C ALA A 48 9.45 -30.53 -6.84
N ARG A 49 9.85 -29.27 -6.89
CA ARG A 49 10.70 -28.71 -5.84
C ARG A 49 9.84 -28.54 -4.59
N VAL A 50 10.27 -29.09 -3.47
CA VAL A 50 9.56 -28.98 -2.20
C VAL A 50 10.31 -28.03 -1.26
N ILE A 51 9.60 -27.05 -0.73
CA ILE A 51 10.06 -26.19 0.37
C ILE A 51 9.17 -26.52 1.58
N ASP A 52 9.78 -27.05 2.62
CA ASP A 52 9.11 -27.49 3.85
C ASP A 52 9.58 -26.63 5.04
N SER A 53 8.63 -25.95 5.70
CA SER A 53 8.92 -25.05 6.84
C SER A 53 8.16 -25.51 8.07
N SER A 54 8.82 -26.32 8.88
CA SER A 54 8.31 -26.69 10.23
C SER A 54 8.25 -25.45 11.13
N GLY A 55 7.14 -25.28 11.84
CA GLY A 55 6.86 -24.10 12.68
C GLY A 55 6.40 -22.87 11.88
N GLY A 56 6.42 -22.90 10.56
CA GLY A 56 6.07 -21.79 9.68
C GLY A 56 4.56 -21.61 9.44
N THR A 57 4.24 -20.46 8.87
CA THR A 57 2.89 -20.11 8.42
C THR A 57 2.92 -19.64 6.96
N LEU A 58 2.20 -20.34 6.09
CA LEU A 58 1.92 -19.90 4.73
C LEU A 58 0.89 -18.76 4.74
N MET A 59 1.11 -17.72 3.95
CA MET A 59 0.13 -16.63 3.78
C MET A 59 0.30 -15.92 2.43
N PRO A 60 -0.69 -15.11 1.98
CA PRO A 60 -0.55 -14.32 0.76
C PRO A 60 0.58 -13.30 0.90
N GLY A 61 1.18 -12.93 -0.24
CA GLY A 61 2.12 -11.82 -0.29
C GLY A 61 1.50 -10.50 0.15
N PHE A 62 2.30 -9.66 0.79
CA PHE A 62 1.87 -8.33 1.21
C PHE A 62 1.57 -7.42 0.01
N ILE A 63 0.62 -6.51 0.20
CA ILE A 63 0.22 -5.51 -0.79
C ILE A 63 0.45 -4.12 -0.19
N GLU A 64 1.51 -3.45 -0.66
CA GLU A 64 1.83 -2.07 -0.30
C GLU A 64 0.99 -1.10 -1.15
N MET A 65 0.09 -0.35 -0.49
CA MET A 65 -0.90 0.50 -1.16
C MET A 65 -0.45 1.95 -1.34
N HIS A 66 0.71 2.34 -0.77
CA HIS A 66 1.16 3.72 -0.79
C HIS A 66 2.69 3.83 -0.81
N SER A 67 3.24 4.05 -1.98
CA SER A 67 4.66 4.30 -2.16
C SER A 67 4.91 5.46 -3.12
N HIS A 68 6.10 6.03 -3.01
CA HIS A 68 6.67 7.05 -3.89
C HIS A 68 8.07 6.57 -4.30
N ILE A 69 8.14 5.72 -5.31
CA ILE A 69 9.31 4.87 -5.60
C ILE A 69 10.57 5.67 -5.93
N HIS A 70 10.43 6.88 -6.46
CA HIS A 70 11.58 7.74 -6.77
C HIS A 70 12.13 8.49 -5.56
N CYS A 71 11.46 8.45 -4.40
CA CYS A 71 11.89 9.10 -3.18
C CYS A 71 12.89 8.24 -2.41
N SER A 72 13.73 8.89 -1.60
CA SER A 72 14.88 8.23 -0.95
C SER A 72 14.57 7.61 0.42
N ALA A 73 13.43 7.91 1.03
CA ALA A 73 13.10 7.63 2.43
C ALA A 73 14.00 8.31 3.47
N GLU A 74 15.00 9.05 3.04
CA GLU A 74 15.98 9.73 3.89
C GLU A 74 15.43 11.05 4.47
N SER A 75 16.19 11.64 5.41
CA SER A 75 15.78 12.88 6.08
C SER A 75 15.68 14.08 5.15
N ASP A 76 16.40 14.05 4.05
CA ASP A 76 16.52 15.09 3.04
C ASP A 76 15.84 14.71 1.72
N ALA A 77 14.86 13.81 1.78
CA ALA A 77 14.10 13.33 0.62
C ALA A 77 13.55 14.48 -0.27
N TYR A 78 13.13 15.61 0.32
CA TYR A 78 12.70 16.77 -0.43
C TYR A 78 13.84 17.41 -1.25
N THR A 79 15.05 17.50 -0.69
CA THR A 79 16.24 18.00 -1.40
C THR A 79 16.57 17.08 -2.58
N HIS A 80 16.56 15.77 -2.36
CA HIS A 80 16.80 14.79 -3.43
C HIS A 80 15.82 14.98 -4.60
N ILE A 81 14.52 15.08 -4.32
CA ILE A 81 13.49 15.27 -5.34
C ILE A 81 13.70 16.52 -6.19
N THR A 82 14.25 17.58 -5.61
CA THR A 82 14.45 18.86 -6.29
C THR A 82 15.77 18.97 -7.03
N THR A 83 16.76 18.13 -6.71
CA THR A 83 18.14 18.26 -7.22
C THR A 83 18.64 17.08 -8.05
N GLU A 84 18.07 15.89 -7.89
CA GLU A 84 18.53 14.69 -8.60
C GLU A 84 17.94 14.55 -10.00
N THR A 85 18.62 13.78 -10.85
CA THR A 85 18.20 13.50 -12.23
C THR A 85 17.24 12.29 -12.27
N ASN A 86 16.53 12.13 -13.40
CA ASN A 86 15.65 10.96 -13.61
C ASN A 86 16.41 9.64 -13.62
N GLU A 87 17.69 9.64 -14.09
CA GLU A 87 18.53 8.45 -14.04
C GLU A 87 18.87 8.04 -12.61
N THR A 88 19.17 9.01 -11.72
CA THR A 88 19.37 8.73 -10.30
C THR A 88 18.09 8.18 -9.65
N PHE A 89 16.93 8.77 -9.97
CA PHE A 89 15.65 8.28 -9.47
C PHE A 89 15.31 6.88 -9.97
N LEU A 90 15.67 6.53 -11.21
CA LEU A 90 15.47 5.18 -11.73
C LEU A 90 16.32 4.15 -10.97
N LEU A 91 17.56 4.49 -10.64
CA LEU A 91 18.45 3.63 -9.83
C LEU A 91 17.93 3.48 -8.39
N ARG A 92 17.48 4.58 -7.76
CA ARG A 92 16.82 4.53 -6.45
C ARG A 92 15.55 3.66 -6.50
N GLY A 93 14.73 3.85 -7.51
CA GLY A 93 13.53 3.06 -7.73
C GLY A 93 13.81 1.57 -7.88
N SER A 94 14.87 1.20 -8.60
CA SER A 94 15.31 -0.20 -8.71
C SER A 94 15.71 -0.79 -7.35
N GLN A 95 16.42 -0.03 -6.52
CA GLN A 95 16.75 -0.44 -5.16
C GLN A 95 15.49 -0.53 -4.28
N ALA A 96 14.58 0.44 -4.37
CA ALA A 96 13.34 0.50 -3.60
C ALA A 96 12.44 -0.73 -3.84
N VAL A 97 12.18 -1.07 -5.11
CA VAL A 97 11.33 -2.23 -5.45
C VAL A 97 11.97 -3.55 -5.04
N ARG A 98 13.29 -3.66 -5.12
CA ARG A 98 14.02 -4.83 -4.63
C ARG A 98 13.94 -4.96 -3.10
N SER A 99 14.12 -3.86 -2.37
CA SER A 99 14.01 -3.81 -0.91
C SER A 99 12.60 -4.24 -0.47
N SER A 100 11.58 -3.66 -1.09
CA SER A 100 10.19 -3.99 -0.82
C SER A 100 9.87 -5.48 -1.08
N LEU A 101 10.29 -6.02 -2.22
CA LEU A 101 10.11 -7.44 -2.54
C LEU A 101 10.81 -8.33 -1.51
N SER A 102 12.00 -7.95 -1.04
CA SER A 102 12.79 -8.71 -0.05
C SER A 102 12.14 -8.78 1.33
N SER A 103 11.22 -7.87 1.64
CA SER A 103 10.44 -7.83 2.88
C SER A 103 9.10 -8.57 2.82
N GLY A 104 8.73 -9.11 1.64
CA GLY A 104 7.49 -9.87 1.45
C GLY A 104 6.39 -9.11 0.70
N VAL A 105 6.64 -7.88 0.25
CA VAL A 105 5.72 -7.13 -0.60
C VAL A 105 5.78 -7.69 -2.01
N THR A 106 4.76 -8.42 -2.44
CA THR A 106 4.67 -9.00 -3.79
C THR A 106 3.88 -8.14 -4.77
N THR A 107 3.09 -7.20 -4.25
CA THR A 107 2.38 -6.17 -5.03
C THR A 107 2.57 -4.81 -4.39
N MET A 108 2.88 -3.79 -5.18
CA MET A 108 3.12 -2.42 -4.74
C MET A 108 2.35 -1.43 -5.61
N ARG A 109 1.72 -0.44 -4.98
CA ARG A 109 1.08 0.68 -5.65
C ARG A 109 1.90 1.96 -5.45
N ASP A 110 2.44 2.52 -6.54
CA ASP A 110 3.03 3.86 -6.52
C ASP A 110 1.92 4.91 -6.63
N LEU A 111 1.85 5.81 -5.65
CA LEU A 111 0.88 6.90 -5.58
C LEU A 111 1.45 8.25 -6.02
N GLY A 112 2.41 8.21 -6.90
CA GLY A 112 2.95 9.38 -7.57
C GLY A 112 4.47 9.41 -7.58
N SER A 113 4.99 9.33 -8.79
CA SER A 113 6.39 9.45 -9.12
C SER A 113 6.53 10.14 -10.49
N ARG A 114 7.73 10.55 -10.87
CA ARG A 114 7.95 11.10 -12.22
C ARG A 114 7.65 10.05 -13.28
N ASN A 115 6.94 10.43 -14.34
CA ASN A 115 6.57 9.53 -15.43
C ASN A 115 7.79 8.86 -16.06
N GLU A 116 8.87 9.62 -16.25
CA GLU A 116 10.13 9.16 -16.85
C GLU A 116 10.85 8.09 -16.00
N VAL A 117 10.40 7.89 -14.75
CA VAL A 117 10.97 6.92 -13.82
C VAL A 117 10.04 5.71 -13.66
N VAL A 118 8.78 5.96 -13.33
CA VAL A 118 7.90 4.90 -12.83
C VAL A 118 7.41 3.97 -13.95
N PHE A 119 7.13 4.49 -15.17
CA PHE A 119 6.71 3.63 -16.29
C PHE A 119 7.85 2.73 -16.81
N PRO A 120 9.09 3.24 -17.06
CA PRO A 120 10.21 2.37 -17.39
C PRO A 120 10.56 1.36 -16.30
N LEU A 121 10.42 1.74 -15.02
CA LEU A 121 10.68 0.84 -13.90
C LEU A 121 9.69 -0.33 -13.90
N ARG A 122 8.37 -0.05 -14.04
CA ARG A 122 7.35 -1.10 -14.15
C ARG A 122 7.64 -2.04 -15.31
N GLN A 123 7.90 -1.49 -16.49
CA GLN A 123 8.24 -2.29 -17.68
C GLN A 123 9.47 -3.17 -17.43
N SER A 124 10.51 -2.63 -16.80
CA SER A 124 11.73 -3.40 -16.49
C SER A 124 11.48 -4.57 -15.53
N ILE A 125 10.54 -4.43 -14.59
CA ILE A 125 10.10 -5.53 -13.71
C ILE A 125 9.28 -6.58 -14.50
N GLU A 126 8.36 -6.13 -15.36
CA GLU A 126 7.53 -7.01 -16.19
C GLU A 126 8.36 -7.84 -17.18
N GLU A 127 9.41 -7.24 -17.75
CA GLU A 127 10.35 -7.88 -18.66
C GLU A 127 11.43 -8.71 -17.94
N GLY A 128 11.47 -8.71 -16.60
CA GLY A 128 12.46 -9.43 -15.81
C GLY A 128 13.88 -8.87 -15.87
N ILE A 129 14.05 -7.62 -16.30
CA ILE A 129 15.36 -6.92 -16.32
C ILE A 129 15.83 -6.66 -14.90
N ILE A 130 14.91 -6.29 -14.00
CA ILE A 130 15.17 -6.11 -12.58
C ILE A 130 14.14 -6.89 -11.75
N PRO A 131 14.52 -7.38 -10.56
CA PRO A 131 13.58 -7.98 -9.63
C PRO A 131 12.72 -6.89 -8.97
N GLY A 132 11.43 -7.18 -8.82
CA GLY A 132 10.48 -6.28 -8.15
C GLY A 132 9.10 -6.91 -7.94
N PRO A 133 8.26 -6.30 -7.08
CA PRO A 133 6.87 -6.71 -6.93
C PRO A 133 6.06 -6.41 -8.20
N ARG A 134 4.84 -6.92 -8.30
CA ARG A 134 3.85 -6.42 -9.26
C ARG A 134 3.63 -4.94 -8.96
N LEU A 135 3.97 -4.06 -9.92
CA LEU A 135 3.95 -2.62 -9.72
C LEU A 135 2.76 -1.99 -10.44
N LEU A 136 1.87 -1.33 -9.68
CA LEU A 136 0.78 -0.52 -10.21
C LEU A 136 1.12 0.96 -10.02
N VAL A 137 0.98 1.77 -11.06
CA VAL A 137 1.52 3.12 -11.10
C VAL A 137 0.48 4.20 -11.44
N ALA A 138 0.55 5.33 -10.73
CA ALA A 138 -0.25 6.53 -11.05
C ALA A 138 0.42 7.44 -12.09
N GLY A 139 1.73 7.33 -12.26
CA GLY A 139 2.53 8.38 -12.91
C GLY A 139 2.65 9.62 -12.03
N THR A 140 2.74 10.82 -12.61
CA THR A 140 2.79 12.07 -11.84
C THR A 140 1.45 12.34 -11.14
N PRO A 141 1.45 12.68 -9.83
CA PRO A 141 0.23 13.05 -9.12
C PRO A 141 -0.30 14.39 -9.63
N ILE A 142 -1.61 14.60 -9.52
CA ILE A 142 -2.26 15.87 -9.90
C ILE A 142 -2.36 16.77 -8.68
N THR A 143 -1.97 18.04 -8.82
CA THR A 143 -2.00 19.04 -7.75
C THR A 143 -2.35 20.42 -8.31
N THR A 144 -2.63 21.39 -7.44
CA THR A 144 -2.79 22.80 -7.84
C THR A 144 -1.44 23.46 -8.09
N THR A 145 -1.43 24.60 -8.79
CA THR A 145 -0.22 25.42 -8.96
C THR A 145 0.38 25.79 -7.59
N GLY A 146 1.65 25.39 -7.39
CA GLY A 146 2.34 25.54 -6.11
C GLY A 146 1.78 24.68 -4.97
N GLY A 147 0.90 23.71 -5.26
CA GLY A 147 0.29 22.82 -4.29
C GLY A 147 1.20 21.72 -3.79
N HIS A 148 0.66 20.82 -2.98
CA HIS A 148 1.42 19.71 -2.42
C HIS A 148 1.98 18.79 -3.53
N CYS A 149 3.26 18.40 -3.41
CA CYS A 149 4.00 17.61 -4.40
C CYS A 149 4.16 18.28 -5.79
N ASN A 150 4.07 19.63 -5.89
CA ASN A 150 4.23 20.36 -7.16
C ASN A 150 5.59 20.09 -7.84
N THR A 151 6.64 19.77 -7.10
CA THR A 151 7.99 19.52 -7.64
C THR A 151 8.10 18.33 -8.59
N PHE A 152 7.14 17.40 -8.52
CA PHE A 152 7.05 16.23 -9.40
C PHE A 152 5.60 15.95 -9.87
N GLY A 153 4.64 16.76 -9.45
CA GLY A 153 3.23 16.66 -9.82
C GLY A 153 2.90 17.40 -11.12
N THR A 154 1.74 17.07 -11.66
CA THR A 154 1.12 17.82 -12.77
C THR A 154 0.23 18.90 -12.17
N GLU A 155 0.59 20.18 -12.37
CA GLU A 155 -0.20 21.31 -11.89
C GLU A 155 -1.46 21.50 -12.76
N ALA A 156 -2.62 21.57 -12.11
CA ALA A 156 -3.93 21.67 -12.75
C ALA A 156 -4.94 22.34 -11.79
N ASP A 157 -5.39 23.55 -12.12
CA ASP A 157 -6.20 24.39 -11.22
C ASP A 157 -7.71 24.35 -11.51
N SER A 158 -8.11 23.86 -12.67
CA SER A 158 -9.52 23.77 -13.08
C SER A 158 -9.94 22.35 -13.42
N SER A 159 -11.24 22.06 -13.39
CA SER A 159 -11.79 20.76 -13.81
C SER A 159 -11.27 20.33 -15.19
N GLU A 160 -11.17 21.24 -16.15
CA GLU A 160 -10.68 20.93 -17.49
C GLU A 160 -9.20 20.53 -17.49
N GLN A 161 -8.37 21.22 -16.71
CA GLN A 161 -6.95 20.89 -16.57
C GLN A 161 -6.76 19.55 -15.86
N VAL A 162 -7.51 19.29 -14.77
CA VAL A 162 -7.48 18.03 -14.05
C VAL A 162 -7.89 16.87 -14.96
N VAL A 163 -8.98 17.00 -15.70
CA VAL A 163 -9.43 15.98 -16.69
C VAL A 163 -8.36 15.75 -17.76
N ARG A 164 -7.71 16.81 -18.24
CA ARG A 164 -6.60 16.67 -19.20
C ARG A 164 -5.41 15.91 -18.59
N ALA A 165 -5.05 16.21 -17.35
CA ALA A 165 -3.99 15.51 -16.62
C ALA A 165 -4.32 14.01 -16.47
N ILE A 166 -5.55 13.65 -16.07
CA ILE A 166 -6.03 12.28 -15.98
C ILE A 166 -5.85 11.55 -17.32
N ARG A 167 -6.30 12.15 -18.42
CA ARG A 167 -6.20 11.55 -19.77
C ARG A 167 -4.75 11.38 -20.23
N ASN A 168 -3.86 12.28 -19.82
CA ASN A 168 -2.43 12.15 -20.09
C ASN A 168 -1.83 10.96 -19.34
N GLN A 169 -2.15 10.76 -18.06
CA GLN A 169 -1.69 9.58 -17.31
C GLN A 169 -2.28 8.29 -17.88
N PHE A 170 -3.57 8.28 -18.24
CA PHE A 170 -4.18 7.14 -18.94
C PHE A 170 -3.47 6.81 -20.24
N LYS A 171 -3.14 7.81 -21.06
CA LYS A 171 -2.39 7.64 -22.32
C LYS A 171 -1.02 7.00 -22.09
N LEU A 172 -0.36 7.28 -20.96
CA LEU A 172 0.93 6.72 -20.60
C LEU A 172 0.80 5.30 -19.99
N GLY A 173 -0.43 4.83 -19.76
CA GLY A 173 -0.70 3.51 -19.21
C GLY A 173 -0.74 3.46 -17.68
N ALA A 174 -1.14 4.54 -17.02
CA ALA A 174 -1.36 4.54 -15.56
C ALA A 174 -2.46 3.55 -15.18
N ASP A 175 -2.27 2.85 -14.06
CA ASP A 175 -3.23 1.86 -13.51
C ASP A 175 -4.33 2.52 -12.67
N HIS A 176 -4.06 3.72 -12.16
CA HIS A 176 -4.95 4.53 -11.32
C HIS A 176 -4.50 5.99 -11.35
N ILE A 177 -5.30 6.87 -10.73
CA ILE A 177 -4.99 8.31 -10.63
C ILE A 177 -4.74 8.69 -9.18
N LYS A 178 -3.71 9.51 -8.95
CA LYS A 178 -3.46 10.20 -7.66
C LYS A 178 -3.71 11.69 -7.79
N ILE A 179 -4.46 12.25 -6.82
CA ILE A 179 -4.70 13.69 -6.71
C ILE A 179 -4.37 14.17 -5.29
N MET A 180 -3.84 15.37 -5.16
CA MET A 180 -3.57 16.03 -3.88
C MET A 180 -4.73 16.94 -3.53
N SER A 181 -5.71 16.43 -2.77
CA SER A 181 -6.92 17.19 -2.43
C SER A 181 -6.71 18.24 -1.34
N THR A 182 -5.63 18.11 -0.57
CA THR A 182 -5.21 19.09 0.46
C THR A 182 -3.73 19.41 0.33
N GLY A 183 -3.25 20.44 1.01
CA GLY A 183 -1.83 20.60 1.27
C GLY A 183 -1.27 19.46 2.10
N GLY A 184 0.05 19.40 2.25
CA GLY A 184 0.74 18.33 2.98
C GLY A 184 2.11 18.77 3.55
N GLY A 185 2.62 18.02 4.49
CA GLY A 185 3.85 18.37 5.22
C GLY A 185 5.16 18.20 4.44
N PHE A 186 5.15 17.44 3.35
CA PHE A 186 6.36 17.19 2.56
C PHE A 186 6.78 18.41 1.71
N THR A 187 5.82 19.20 1.21
CA THR A 187 6.10 20.33 0.35
C THR A 187 6.05 21.63 1.15
N PRO A 188 7.19 22.34 1.31
CA PRO A 188 7.22 23.62 2.03
C PRO A 188 6.23 24.65 1.48
N GLY A 189 5.57 25.38 2.37
CA GLY A 189 4.65 26.47 2.00
C GLY A 189 3.22 26.03 1.68
N THR A 190 2.91 24.72 1.63
CA THR A 190 1.54 24.26 1.47
C THR A 190 0.81 24.14 2.81
N ASN A 191 -0.51 24.45 2.82
CA ASN A 191 -1.31 24.38 4.04
C ASN A 191 -1.96 23.01 4.19
N VAL A 192 -1.43 22.18 5.08
CA VAL A 192 -1.93 20.82 5.36
C VAL A 192 -3.38 20.80 5.87
N ARG A 193 -3.87 21.94 6.39
CA ARG A 193 -5.21 22.12 6.98
C ARG A 193 -6.25 22.70 6.02
N ALA A 194 -5.89 22.90 4.74
CA ALA A 194 -6.76 23.47 3.74
C ALA A 194 -6.94 22.58 2.52
N PRO A 195 -8.15 22.50 1.93
CA PRO A 195 -8.36 21.82 0.67
C PRO A 195 -7.68 22.57 -0.47
N GLN A 196 -7.17 21.83 -1.47
CA GLN A 196 -6.65 22.37 -2.73
C GLN A 196 -7.72 22.38 -3.83
N TYR A 197 -8.70 21.47 -3.74
CA TYR A 197 -9.80 21.37 -4.69
C TYR A 197 -11.15 21.35 -4.00
N ASP A 198 -12.13 21.96 -4.64
CA ASP A 198 -13.52 21.82 -4.26
C ASP A 198 -14.10 20.46 -4.71
N TRP A 199 -15.25 20.09 -4.14
CA TRP A 199 -15.89 18.81 -4.45
C TRP A 199 -16.36 18.71 -5.91
N THR A 200 -16.63 19.83 -6.60
CA THR A 200 -17.11 19.85 -7.98
C THR A 200 -15.99 19.49 -8.95
N THR A 201 -14.80 20.03 -8.74
CA THR A 201 -13.59 19.67 -9.49
C THR A 201 -13.23 18.21 -9.27
N LEU A 202 -13.25 17.73 -8.02
CA LEU A 202 -13.00 16.32 -7.69
C LEU A 202 -14.05 15.37 -8.31
N ARG A 203 -15.33 15.75 -8.32
CA ARG A 203 -16.40 14.97 -8.97
C ARG A 203 -16.17 14.84 -10.48
N ASP A 204 -15.79 15.91 -11.14
CA ASP A 204 -15.54 15.89 -12.59
C ASP A 204 -14.30 15.03 -12.91
N ALA A 205 -13.29 15.06 -12.03
CA ALA A 205 -12.14 14.17 -12.09
C ALA A 205 -12.55 12.68 -11.94
N VAL A 206 -13.35 12.34 -10.92
CA VAL A 206 -13.85 10.97 -10.69
C VAL A 206 -14.62 10.45 -11.90
N LYS A 207 -15.55 11.25 -12.43
CA LYS A 207 -16.34 10.86 -13.61
C LYS A 207 -15.49 10.54 -14.83
N ASP A 208 -14.44 11.33 -15.10
CA ASP A 208 -13.58 11.07 -16.26
C ASP A 208 -12.66 9.88 -16.03
N ALA A 209 -12.13 9.70 -14.81
CA ALA A 209 -11.33 8.54 -14.44
C ALA A 209 -12.15 7.23 -14.56
N GLU A 210 -13.37 7.19 -14.01
CA GLU A 210 -14.29 6.05 -14.12
C GLU A 210 -14.64 5.70 -15.57
N ARG A 211 -14.88 6.72 -16.40
CA ARG A 211 -15.11 6.54 -17.85
C ARG A 211 -13.94 5.85 -18.54
N LEU A 212 -12.73 6.04 -18.03
CA LEU A 212 -11.49 5.41 -18.52
C LEU A 212 -11.19 4.07 -17.84
N GLY A 213 -12.04 3.62 -16.90
CA GLY A 213 -11.82 2.41 -16.12
C GLY A 213 -10.78 2.56 -15.01
N LEU A 214 -10.42 3.80 -14.64
CA LEU A 214 -9.43 4.11 -13.61
C LEU A 214 -10.10 4.45 -12.28
N LYS A 215 -9.50 3.99 -11.18
CA LYS A 215 -9.86 4.38 -9.82
C LYS A 215 -9.00 5.56 -9.37
N MET A 216 -9.51 6.37 -8.44
CA MET A 216 -8.78 7.52 -7.91
C MET A 216 -8.43 7.34 -6.44
N ALA A 217 -7.20 7.72 -6.10
CA ALA A 217 -6.73 7.91 -4.73
C ALA A 217 -6.46 9.40 -4.47
N ALA A 218 -6.90 9.91 -3.31
CA ALA A 218 -6.70 11.31 -2.93
C ALA A 218 -5.92 11.43 -1.63
N HIS A 219 -4.81 12.19 -1.67
CA HIS A 219 -4.17 12.70 -0.47
C HIS A 219 -5.12 13.67 0.23
N CYS A 220 -5.45 13.44 1.50
CA CYS A 220 -6.33 14.30 2.27
C CYS A 220 -5.99 14.30 3.76
N HIS A 221 -5.58 15.46 4.27
CA HIS A 221 -5.35 15.67 5.69
C HIS A 221 -6.46 16.49 6.34
N ALA A 222 -6.84 17.63 5.72
CA ALA A 222 -7.87 18.52 6.24
C ALA A 222 -9.26 17.88 6.19
N THR A 223 -10.07 18.09 7.23
CA THR A 223 -11.45 17.58 7.33
C THR A 223 -12.31 18.03 6.15
N GLU A 224 -12.21 19.29 5.73
CA GLU A 224 -12.95 19.75 4.55
C GLU A 224 -12.49 19.06 3.26
N GLY A 225 -11.20 18.74 3.13
CA GLY A 225 -10.70 17.91 2.03
C GLY A 225 -11.29 16.49 2.03
N VAL A 226 -11.43 15.87 3.21
CA VAL A 226 -12.10 14.57 3.36
C VAL A 226 -13.56 14.67 2.93
N ARG A 227 -14.32 15.68 3.41
CA ARG A 227 -15.72 15.93 3.02
C ARG A 227 -15.87 16.08 1.50
N ASN A 228 -14.98 16.86 0.88
CA ASN A 228 -14.97 17.08 -0.56
C ASN A 228 -14.71 15.79 -1.33
N CYS A 229 -13.75 14.98 -0.91
CA CYS A 229 -13.44 13.68 -1.51
C CYS A 229 -14.61 12.69 -1.41
N VAL A 230 -15.22 12.57 -0.23
CA VAL A 230 -16.37 11.67 0.02
C VAL A 230 -17.58 12.10 -0.81
N LYS A 231 -17.87 13.40 -0.89
CA LYS A 231 -18.95 13.97 -1.70
C LYS A 231 -18.72 13.73 -3.19
N ALA A 232 -17.47 13.82 -3.64
CA ALA A 232 -17.08 13.60 -5.03
C ALA A 232 -17.08 12.12 -5.45
N GLY A 233 -17.01 11.17 -4.50
CA GLY A 233 -16.95 9.74 -4.76
C GLY A 233 -15.53 9.21 -5.00
N ILE A 234 -14.50 9.82 -4.44
CA ILE A 234 -13.13 9.32 -4.50
C ILE A 234 -13.09 7.90 -3.93
N HIS A 235 -12.44 6.98 -4.64
CA HIS A 235 -12.42 5.56 -4.31
C HIS A 235 -11.56 5.22 -3.09
N ASN A 236 -10.42 5.91 -2.91
CA ASN A 236 -9.50 5.68 -1.81
C ASN A 236 -8.99 6.99 -1.21
N LEU A 237 -9.19 7.17 0.09
CA LEU A 237 -8.67 8.29 0.87
C LEU A 237 -7.34 7.91 1.48
N VAL A 238 -6.32 8.73 1.25
CA VAL A 238 -4.98 8.51 1.76
C VAL A 238 -4.73 9.47 2.92
N HIS A 239 -4.15 8.99 4.00
CA HIS A 239 -3.99 9.62 5.31
C HIS A 239 -5.31 9.83 6.07
N CYS A 240 -6.29 10.47 5.47
CA CYS A 240 -7.61 10.74 6.08
C CYS A 240 -7.47 11.23 7.53
N SER A 241 -6.73 12.34 7.71
CA SER A 241 -6.18 12.72 9.02
C SER A 241 -7.13 13.53 9.88
N TRP A 242 -8.20 14.09 9.31
CA TRP A 242 -9.19 14.90 10.02
C TRP A 242 -8.59 16.14 10.69
N LEU A 243 -7.60 16.79 10.06
CA LEU A 243 -7.03 18.01 10.61
C LEU A 243 -8.03 19.16 10.52
N SER A 244 -8.21 19.87 11.65
CA SER A 244 -9.05 21.05 11.72
C SER A 244 -8.43 22.20 10.93
N GLU A 245 -9.27 23.01 10.29
CA GLU A 245 -8.85 24.29 9.70
C GLU A 245 -8.43 25.30 10.78
N ASN A 246 -9.03 25.19 11.98
CA ASN A 246 -8.63 25.98 13.13
C ASN A 246 -7.29 25.49 13.69
N PRO A 247 -6.21 26.30 13.67
CA PRO A 247 -4.91 25.89 14.18
C PRO A 247 -4.87 25.63 15.70
N GLU A 248 -5.85 26.13 16.47
CA GLU A 248 -5.97 25.88 17.90
C GLU A 248 -6.53 24.49 18.21
N GLU A 249 -7.17 23.85 17.23
CA GLU A 249 -7.72 22.50 17.30
C GLU A 249 -6.93 21.58 16.38
N LEU A 250 -6.45 20.44 16.88
CA LEU A 250 -5.68 19.54 16.05
C LEU A 250 -6.57 18.77 15.07
N TYR A 251 -7.67 18.20 15.56
CA TYR A 251 -8.59 17.36 14.77
C TYR A 251 -10.02 17.89 14.81
N ASP A 252 -10.68 17.83 13.67
CA ASP A 252 -12.12 18.08 13.47
C ASP A 252 -12.73 16.80 12.86
N TYR A 253 -12.83 15.75 13.68
CA TYR A 253 -13.39 14.47 13.25
C TYR A 253 -14.91 14.55 13.07
N ASP A 254 -15.40 14.11 11.91
CA ASP A 254 -16.82 14.11 11.54
C ASP A 254 -17.34 12.66 11.41
N PRO A 255 -18.03 12.14 12.46
CA PRO A 255 -18.57 10.78 12.45
C PRO A 255 -19.61 10.51 11.34
N GLU A 256 -20.37 11.51 10.94
CA GLU A 256 -21.38 11.36 9.86
C GLU A 256 -20.69 11.17 8.50
N VAL A 257 -19.57 11.83 8.28
CA VAL A 257 -18.76 11.61 7.08
C VAL A 257 -18.06 10.26 7.13
N ALA A 258 -17.63 9.80 8.32
CA ALA A 258 -17.09 8.45 8.48
C ALA A 258 -18.14 7.36 8.16
N ASP A 259 -19.40 7.55 8.55
CA ASP A 259 -20.50 6.67 8.15
C ASP A 259 -20.69 6.66 6.63
N GLN A 260 -20.63 7.82 5.97
CA GLN A 260 -20.69 7.90 4.50
C GLN A 260 -19.51 7.19 3.81
N ILE A 261 -18.30 7.25 4.38
CA ILE A 261 -17.13 6.50 3.88
C ILE A 261 -17.44 5.00 3.90
N ALA A 262 -17.98 4.48 5.00
CA ALA A 262 -18.34 3.08 5.16
C ALA A 262 -19.47 2.66 4.20
N GLU A 263 -20.57 3.44 4.15
CA GLU A 263 -21.74 3.17 3.31
C GLU A 263 -21.39 3.16 1.81
N LYS A 264 -20.54 4.07 1.37
CA LYS A 264 -20.10 4.15 -0.04
C LYS A 264 -19.00 3.14 -0.37
N GLY A 265 -18.51 2.38 0.61
CA GLY A 265 -17.41 1.44 0.41
C GLY A 265 -16.08 2.08 0.01
N ILE A 266 -15.86 3.33 0.42
CA ILE A 266 -14.61 4.04 0.18
C ILE A 266 -13.52 3.43 1.07
N TYR A 267 -12.37 3.14 0.49
CA TYR A 267 -11.23 2.61 1.23
C TYR A 267 -10.41 3.73 1.86
N VAL A 268 -9.82 3.46 3.02
CA VAL A 268 -8.94 4.41 3.71
C VAL A 268 -7.56 3.77 3.92
N ASP A 269 -6.53 4.47 3.48
CA ASP A 269 -5.14 4.19 3.82
C ASP A 269 -4.69 5.19 4.88
N PRO A 270 -4.63 4.81 6.16
CA PRO A 270 -4.36 5.76 7.25
C PRO A 270 -2.87 6.03 7.47
N THR A 271 -1.95 5.40 6.72
CA THR A 271 -0.48 5.59 6.84
C THR A 271 0.02 5.52 8.29
N LEU A 272 -0.33 4.44 8.99
CA LEU A 272 -0.24 4.33 10.46
C LEU A 272 1.18 4.26 11.02
N ALA A 273 2.10 3.61 10.30
CA ALA A 273 3.37 3.20 10.88
C ALA A 273 4.39 4.35 11.04
N LEU A 274 4.22 5.47 10.32
CA LEU A 274 5.22 6.54 10.29
C LEU A 274 5.50 7.15 11.68
N SER A 275 4.47 7.36 12.51
CA SER A 275 4.67 7.87 13.88
C SER A 275 5.41 6.86 14.77
N HIS A 276 5.13 5.56 14.62
CA HIS A 276 5.81 4.48 15.31
C HIS A 276 7.29 4.40 14.88
N LEU A 277 7.57 4.45 13.59
CA LEU A 277 8.93 4.43 13.04
C LEU A 277 9.76 5.64 13.46
N ASN A 278 9.16 6.84 13.49
CA ASN A 278 9.83 8.04 14.01
C ASN A 278 10.22 7.89 15.48
N LYS A 279 9.38 7.30 16.30
CA LYS A 279 9.68 7.00 17.71
C LYS A 279 10.77 5.93 17.81
N LEU A 280 10.66 4.85 17.06
CA LEU A 280 11.62 3.74 17.05
C LEU A 280 13.03 4.20 16.64
N ARG A 281 13.12 5.10 15.65
CA ARG A 281 14.37 5.63 15.11
C ARG A 281 14.89 6.87 15.84
N GLY A 282 14.30 7.20 17.00
CA GLY A 282 14.78 8.26 17.90
C GLY A 282 14.60 9.67 17.36
N ARG A 283 13.70 9.89 16.39
CA ARG A 283 13.43 11.24 15.87
C ARG A 283 12.44 11.98 16.75
N VAL A 284 12.88 13.16 17.21
CA VAL A 284 12.05 14.07 18.02
C VAL A 284 10.95 14.67 17.12
N LYS A 285 9.72 14.72 17.67
CA LYS A 285 8.61 15.46 17.05
C LYS A 285 9.04 16.89 16.78
N THR A 286 8.89 17.36 15.55
CA THR A 286 8.87 18.80 15.28
C THR A 286 7.51 19.32 15.71
N PRO A 287 7.40 20.56 16.25
CA PRO A 287 6.11 21.15 16.66
C PRO A 287 5.04 21.16 15.56
N ASP A 288 5.46 21.13 14.29
CA ASP A 288 4.59 21.18 13.11
C ASP A 288 4.30 19.81 12.49
N SER A 289 4.44 18.72 13.24
CA SER A 289 4.25 17.35 12.71
C SER A 289 2.80 17.00 12.28
N GLY A 290 1.91 17.98 12.18
CA GLY A 290 0.56 17.82 11.60
C GLY A 290 -0.22 16.70 12.26
N ALA A 291 -0.75 15.77 11.46
CA ALA A 291 -1.56 14.65 11.90
C ALA A 291 -0.89 13.70 12.91
N MET A 292 0.41 13.80 13.13
CA MET A 292 1.17 12.97 14.07
C MET A 292 1.46 13.67 15.40
N ALA A 293 0.96 14.89 15.60
CA ALA A 293 1.19 15.67 16.84
C ALA A 293 0.53 15.00 18.06
N ASP A 294 -0.62 14.36 17.89
CA ASP A 294 -1.30 13.56 18.90
C ASP A 294 -1.66 12.16 18.34
N PRO A 295 -0.75 11.19 18.41
CA PRO A 295 -0.98 9.85 17.89
C PRO A 295 -2.12 9.10 18.61
N GLU A 296 -2.31 9.30 19.91
CA GLU A 296 -3.35 8.60 20.67
C GLU A 296 -4.74 9.03 20.23
N ARG A 297 -4.97 10.33 20.13
CA ARG A 297 -6.24 10.85 19.60
C ARG A 297 -6.50 10.40 18.16
N ARG A 298 -5.45 10.35 17.33
CA ARG A 298 -5.56 9.79 15.98
C ARG A 298 -6.00 8.33 16.00
N PHE A 299 -5.41 7.50 16.86
CA PHE A 299 -5.81 6.09 16.96
C PHE A 299 -7.24 5.92 17.49
N GLU A 300 -7.72 6.80 18.38
CA GLU A 300 -9.13 6.82 18.80
C GLU A 300 -10.07 7.06 17.61
N ILE A 301 -9.77 8.06 16.78
CA ILE A 301 -10.54 8.37 15.57
C ILE A 301 -10.55 7.16 14.63
N LEU A 302 -9.40 6.55 14.38
CA LEU A 302 -9.28 5.40 13.48
C LEU A 302 -10.00 4.16 14.02
N ARG A 303 -10.01 3.93 15.34
CA ARG A 303 -10.82 2.88 15.99
C ARG A 303 -12.32 3.12 15.80
N ASP A 304 -12.79 4.36 15.95
CA ASP A 304 -14.20 4.69 15.71
C ASP A 304 -14.56 4.46 14.23
N MET A 305 -13.74 4.90 13.28
CA MET A 305 -13.93 4.61 11.85
C MET A 305 -13.98 3.11 11.57
N TRP A 306 -13.09 2.31 12.19
CA TRP A 306 -13.08 0.85 12.07
C TRP A 306 -14.40 0.23 12.54
N HIS A 307 -14.89 0.63 13.74
CA HIS A 307 -16.15 0.15 14.30
C HIS A 307 -17.37 0.58 13.48
N ARG A 308 -17.28 1.66 12.71
CA ARG A 308 -18.32 2.08 11.74
C ARG A 308 -18.28 1.27 10.45
N GLY A 309 -17.30 0.39 10.28
CA GLY A 309 -17.18 -0.47 9.10
C GLY A 309 -16.39 0.14 7.94
N VAL A 310 -15.60 1.19 8.19
CA VAL A 310 -14.67 1.73 7.18
C VAL A 310 -13.62 0.67 6.85
N LYS A 311 -13.43 0.41 5.55
CA LYS A 311 -12.44 -0.55 5.05
C LYS A 311 -11.05 0.08 5.02
N PHE A 312 -10.12 -0.44 5.85
CA PHE A 312 -8.74 0.00 5.81
C PHE A 312 -7.90 -0.85 4.87
N VAL A 313 -6.97 -0.18 4.19
CA VAL A 313 -5.90 -0.78 3.40
C VAL A 313 -4.55 -0.37 3.99
N THR A 314 -3.49 -1.05 3.60
CA THR A 314 -2.16 -0.89 4.19
C THR A 314 -1.21 -0.15 3.27
N GLY A 315 -0.90 1.08 3.62
CA GLY A 315 0.09 1.93 2.96
C GLY A 315 1.07 2.53 3.97
N MET A 316 2.36 2.45 3.62
CA MET A 316 3.45 2.99 4.44
C MET A 316 3.72 4.46 4.15
N ASP A 317 3.38 4.94 2.96
CA ASP A 317 3.94 6.16 2.36
C ASP A 317 5.45 6.01 2.10
N SER A 318 5.82 4.80 1.60
CA SER A 318 7.22 4.41 1.39
C SER A 318 7.93 5.36 0.44
N GLY A 319 9.15 5.74 0.80
CA GLY A 319 9.94 6.76 0.11
C GLY A 319 9.87 8.14 0.77
N MET A 320 8.81 8.45 1.53
CA MET A 320 8.77 9.66 2.36
C MET A 320 9.73 9.51 3.55
N THR A 321 10.10 10.64 4.15
CA THR A 321 11.07 10.69 5.24
C THR A 321 10.80 9.62 6.31
N ASN A 322 11.74 8.72 6.53
CA ASN A 322 11.72 7.58 7.47
C ASN A 322 10.77 6.42 7.12
N ALA A 323 10.08 6.46 6.01
CA ALA A 323 9.26 5.35 5.53
C ALA A 323 10.08 4.51 4.55
N HIS A 324 10.91 3.58 5.04
CA HIS A 324 11.73 2.73 4.18
C HIS A 324 10.88 1.66 3.50
N PHE A 325 11.36 1.18 2.35
CA PHE A 325 10.61 0.25 1.50
C PHE A 325 10.51 -1.18 2.05
N ASP A 326 11.26 -1.50 3.09
CA ASP A 326 11.24 -2.80 3.82
C ASP A 326 10.51 -2.74 5.17
N ASP A 327 9.86 -1.63 5.49
CA ASP A 327 9.17 -1.41 6.77
C ASP A 327 7.72 -1.92 6.81
N PHE A 328 7.22 -2.55 5.75
CA PHE A 328 5.79 -2.88 5.59
C PHE A 328 5.18 -3.60 6.80
N ALA A 329 5.89 -4.54 7.42
CA ALA A 329 5.37 -5.34 8.53
C ALA A 329 4.98 -4.50 9.78
N TYR A 330 5.50 -3.27 9.91
CA TYR A 330 5.08 -2.36 10.97
C TYR A 330 3.65 -1.86 10.83
N ILE A 331 3.05 -1.88 9.63
CA ILE A 331 1.66 -1.42 9.46
C ILE A 331 0.69 -2.35 10.19
N PRO A 332 0.61 -3.67 9.89
CA PRO A 332 -0.26 -4.57 10.62
C PRO A 332 0.10 -4.68 12.11
N GLU A 333 1.38 -4.55 12.48
CA GLU A 333 1.79 -4.49 13.89
C GLU A 333 1.14 -3.29 14.61
N VAL A 334 1.19 -2.10 14.04
CA VAL A 334 0.56 -0.88 14.62
C VAL A 334 -0.97 -1.00 14.63
N MET A 335 -1.57 -1.61 13.60
CA MET A 335 -3.02 -1.89 13.59
C MET A 335 -3.44 -2.74 14.79
N VAL A 336 -2.68 -3.77 15.12
CA VAL A 336 -2.97 -4.63 16.27
C VAL A 336 -2.66 -3.92 17.59
N ASN A 337 -1.44 -3.42 17.74
CA ASN A 337 -0.94 -2.94 19.03
C ASN A 337 -1.50 -1.57 19.43
N SER A 338 -1.85 -0.69 18.47
CA SER A 338 -2.34 0.66 18.74
C SER A 338 -3.83 0.84 18.46
N MET A 339 -4.40 0.12 17.49
CA MET A 339 -5.83 0.22 17.18
C MET A 339 -6.66 -0.89 17.83
N GLY A 340 -6.04 -1.99 18.31
CA GLY A 340 -6.75 -3.12 18.89
C GLY A 340 -7.50 -3.99 17.88
N ILE A 341 -7.14 -3.92 16.61
CA ILE A 341 -7.63 -4.80 15.55
C ILE A 341 -7.02 -6.18 15.76
N SER A 342 -7.77 -7.26 15.51
CA SER A 342 -7.21 -8.60 15.66
C SER A 342 -6.10 -8.87 14.62
N PRO A 343 -5.11 -9.72 14.91
CA PRO A 343 -4.06 -10.07 13.96
C PRO A 343 -4.59 -10.54 12.60
N MET A 344 -5.65 -11.35 12.59
CA MET A 344 -6.25 -11.85 11.35
C MET A 344 -6.91 -10.74 10.51
N GLU A 345 -7.55 -9.76 11.15
CA GLU A 345 -8.11 -8.60 10.45
C GLU A 345 -7.01 -7.71 9.88
N ALA A 346 -5.93 -7.47 10.64
CA ALA A 346 -4.77 -6.71 10.16
C ALA A 346 -4.09 -7.39 8.95
N ILE A 347 -3.92 -8.72 8.98
CA ILE A 347 -3.42 -9.51 7.84
C ILE A 347 -4.39 -9.39 6.65
N THR A 348 -5.70 -9.42 6.88
CA THR A 348 -6.70 -9.25 5.82
C THR A 348 -6.60 -7.87 5.17
N CYS A 349 -6.37 -6.81 5.95
CA CYS A 349 -6.11 -5.46 5.40
C CYS A 349 -4.86 -5.45 4.52
N ALA A 350 -3.79 -6.14 4.96
CA ALA A 350 -2.49 -6.21 4.27
C ALA A 350 -2.50 -7.08 2.99
N THR A 351 -3.58 -7.81 2.74
CA THR A 351 -3.68 -8.78 1.64
C THR A 351 -5.00 -8.60 0.87
N LYS A 352 -6.07 -9.24 1.31
CA LYS A 352 -7.37 -9.29 0.62
C LYS A 352 -8.00 -7.91 0.43
N THR A 353 -8.16 -7.12 1.51
CA THR A 353 -8.81 -5.81 1.41
C THR A 353 -8.04 -4.85 0.50
N SER A 354 -6.71 -4.89 0.56
CA SER A 354 -5.86 -4.12 -0.36
C SER A 354 -6.02 -4.58 -1.81
N SER A 355 -6.15 -5.90 -2.08
CA SER A 355 -6.41 -6.41 -3.42
C SER A 355 -7.79 -5.99 -3.96
N GLU A 356 -8.82 -5.96 -3.10
CA GLU A 356 -10.18 -5.45 -3.44
C GLU A 356 -10.14 -3.97 -3.80
N CYS A 357 -9.40 -3.16 -3.05
CA CYS A 357 -9.20 -1.73 -3.35
C CYS A 357 -8.55 -1.53 -4.73
N LEU A 358 -7.57 -2.37 -5.07
CA LEU A 358 -6.92 -2.36 -6.38
C LEU A 358 -7.84 -2.87 -7.51
N GLY A 359 -8.92 -3.61 -7.19
CA GLY A 359 -9.75 -4.33 -8.17
C GLY A 359 -9.03 -5.54 -8.76
N ARG A 360 -8.12 -6.14 -8.00
CA ARG A 360 -7.32 -7.31 -8.38
C ARG A 360 -7.58 -8.52 -7.49
N ASP A 361 -8.67 -8.52 -6.73
CA ASP A 361 -9.05 -9.58 -5.80
C ASP A 361 -9.33 -10.93 -6.49
N ASN A 362 -9.59 -10.93 -7.79
CA ASN A 362 -9.65 -12.15 -8.60
C ASN A 362 -8.26 -12.75 -8.92
N GLU A 363 -7.18 -11.97 -8.78
CA GLU A 363 -5.82 -12.35 -9.18
C GLU A 363 -4.89 -12.59 -7.99
N ILE A 364 -5.02 -11.77 -6.94
CA ILE A 364 -4.10 -11.72 -5.79
C ILE A 364 -4.84 -11.58 -4.45
N GLY A 365 -4.10 -11.49 -3.36
CA GLY A 365 -4.60 -11.15 -2.03
C GLY A 365 -5.12 -12.33 -1.21
N THR A 366 -5.29 -13.50 -1.81
CA THR A 366 -5.64 -14.74 -1.12
C THR A 366 -4.92 -15.95 -1.72
N ILE A 367 -4.66 -16.98 -0.92
CA ILE A 367 -4.13 -18.27 -1.41
C ILE A 367 -5.32 -19.13 -1.85
N THR A 368 -5.63 -19.06 -3.14
CA THR A 368 -6.77 -19.73 -3.75
C THR A 368 -6.34 -20.30 -5.11
N PRO A 369 -6.72 -21.55 -5.46
CA PRO A 369 -6.43 -22.09 -6.79
C PRO A 369 -6.88 -21.18 -7.93
N GLY A 370 -6.01 -21.01 -8.94
CA GLY A 370 -6.21 -20.13 -10.09
C GLY A 370 -5.66 -18.71 -9.90
N LYS A 371 -5.32 -18.28 -8.68
CA LYS A 371 -4.69 -16.98 -8.44
C LYS A 371 -3.17 -17.02 -8.63
N SER A 372 -2.58 -15.84 -8.73
CA SER A 372 -1.14 -15.66 -8.78
C SER A 372 -0.45 -16.29 -7.57
N ALA A 373 0.63 -16.97 -7.82
CA ALA A 373 1.44 -17.59 -6.78
C ALA A 373 2.35 -16.56 -6.09
N ASP A 374 1.71 -15.66 -5.35
CA ASP A 374 2.31 -14.67 -4.47
C ASP A 374 2.13 -15.16 -3.03
N VAL A 375 3.12 -15.91 -2.52
CA VAL A 375 3.03 -16.67 -1.25
C VAL A 375 4.25 -16.38 -0.38
N LEU A 376 4.00 -16.15 0.91
CA LEU A 376 5.02 -16.02 1.94
C LEU A 376 5.01 -17.24 2.85
N ILE A 377 6.19 -17.60 3.37
CA ILE A 377 6.31 -18.40 4.59
C ILE A 377 6.90 -17.50 5.67
N ILE A 378 6.16 -17.38 6.76
CA ILE A 378 6.55 -16.60 7.94
C ILE A 378 7.06 -17.57 9.01
N ASN A 379 8.22 -17.30 9.60
CA ASN A 379 8.67 -18.02 10.78
C ASN A 379 7.82 -17.67 12.00
N GLY A 380 7.03 -18.61 12.50
CA GLY A 380 6.11 -18.42 13.62
C GLY A 380 4.64 -18.33 13.21
N ASP A 381 3.81 -17.83 14.11
CA ASP A 381 2.35 -17.75 13.99
C ASP A 381 1.87 -16.30 14.10
N PRO A 382 1.69 -15.59 12.95
CA PRO A 382 1.25 -14.20 12.97
C PRO A 382 -0.23 -14.02 13.40
N SER A 383 -1.02 -15.08 13.45
CA SER A 383 -2.39 -15.03 13.96
C SER A 383 -2.46 -14.87 15.48
N VAL A 384 -1.37 -15.23 16.17
CA VAL A 384 -1.21 -15.12 17.64
C VAL A 384 -0.30 -13.96 18.00
N LYS A 385 0.82 -13.82 17.26
CA LYS A 385 1.82 -12.79 17.49
C LYS A 385 2.12 -12.07 16.18
N ILE A 386 1.54 -10.90 16.01
CA ILE A 386 1.59 -10.14 14.75
C ILE A 386 3.03 -9.77 14.34
N GLU A 387 3.93 -9.57 15.30
CA GLU A 387 5.34 -9.25 15.07
C GLU A 387 6.09 -10.39 14.32
N ALA A 388 5.51 -11.60 14.26
CA ALA A 388 6.05 -12.67 13.42
C ALA A 388 6.13 -12.26 11.95
N LEU A 389 5.32 -11.31 11.48
CA LEU A 389 5.35 -10.80 10.11
C LEU A 389 6.71 -10.19 9.72
N HIS A 390 7.54 -9.77 10.67
CA HIS A 390 8.91 -9.33 10.41
C HIS A 390 9.85 -10.48 10.02
N ASN A 391 9.46 -11.74 10.27
CA ASN A 391 10.30 -12.90 10.06
C ASN A 391 9.91 -13.65 8.78
N VAL A 392 9.93 -12.95 7.63
CA VAL A 392 9.67 -13.56 6.34
C VAL A 392 10.82 -14.48 5.97
N ASP A 393 10.59 -15.79 5.98
CA ASP A 393 11.56 -16.83 5.67
C ASP A 393 11.67 -17.10 4.17
N THR A 394 10.52 -17.30 3.52
CA THR A 394 10.45 -17.62 2.10
C THR A 394 9.47 -16.70 1.40
N ILE A 395 9.83 -16.26 0.20
CA ILE A 395 9.01 -15.41 -0.67
C ILE A 395 8.92 -16.08 -2.02
N VAL A 396 7.70 -16.34 -2.45
CA VAL A 396 7.37 -16.70 -3.83
C VAL A 396 6.56 -15.56 -4.43
N ALA A 397 7.02 -14.99 -5.53
CA ALA A 397 6.33 -13.95 -6.27
C ALA A 397 6.11 -14.43 -7.72
N ARG A 398 4.86 -14.44 -8.16
CA ARG A 398 4.49 -14.97 -9.49
C ARG A 398 5.13 -16.32 -9.78
N GLY A 399 5.08 -17.24 -8.79
CA GLY A 399 5.64 -18.58 -8.89
C GLY A 399 7.16 -18.70 -8.86
N THR A 400 7.89 -17.58 -8.80
CA THR A 400 9.34 -17.55 -8.69
C THR A 400 9.77 -17.42 -7.24
N VAL A 401 10.68 -18.30 -6.79
CA VAL A 401 11.26 -18.21 -5.43
C VAL A 401 12.25 -17.06 -5.39
N ILE A 402 11.93 -16.05 -4.62
CA ILE A 402 12.72 -14.80 -4.46
C ILE A 402 13.64 -14.89 -3.25
N LYS A 403 13.14 -15.51 -2.18
CA LYS A 403 13.85 -15.71 -0.92
C LYS A 403 13.55 -17.09 -0.40
N GLU A 404 14.53 -17.76 0.18
CA GLU A 404 14.38 -19.08 0.79
C GLU A 404 15.28 -19.19 1.99
N SER A 405 14.75 -19.70 3.11
CA SER A 405 15.48 -19.83 4.38
C SER A 405 16.19 -18.54 4.79
N GLY A 406 15.53 -17.40 4.60
CA GLY A 406 16.05 -16.08 4.91
C GLY A 406 17.04 -15.50 3.89
N GLN A 407 17.48 -16.27 2.88
CA GLN A 407 18.46 -15.83 1.88
C GLN A 407 17.79 -15.36 0.58
N LEU A 408 18.14 -14.17 0.10
CA LEU A 408 17.71 -13.66 -1.20
C LEU A 408 18.41 -14.42 -2.34
N LEU A 409 17.63 -14.78 -3.35
CA LEU A 409 18.09 -15.53 -4.53
C LEU A 409 18.18 -14.64 -5.79
N ILE A 410 17.91 -13.31 -5.65
CA ILE A 410 17.86 -12.31 -6.73
C ILE A 410 18.90 -11.22 -6.56
#